data_406854ec1a41ed16afb8323b5337e424
#
_entry.id   406854ec1a41ed16afb8323b5337e424
#
_cell.length_a   1.000
_cell.length_b   1.000
_cell.length_c   1.000
_cell.angle_alpha   90.00
_cell.angle_beta   90.00
_cell.angle_gamma   90.00
#
_symmetry.space_group_name_H-M   'P 1'
#
loop_
_entity.id
_entity.type
_entity.pdbx_description
1 polymer ?
#
loop_
_entity_poly.entity_id
_entity_poly.type
_entity_poly.pdbx_seq_one_letter_code
_entity_poly.pdbx_strand_id
1 'polypeptide(L)'
;MFGCAQHQKKPVAAKANLQRVHFDFDRSNIKPEYEPVLRGNASWMQSNKKTVVTIEGHCDERGSVEYNIALGDRRANSTKSYMTNLGVSMDRLNTISYGKERPLCTEHTESCWWQNRRADFVGR
;
A
#
# COMPACT_ATOMS: atom_id res chain seq x y z
N MET A 1 20.60 -7.75 9.94
CA MET A 1 20.48 -8.10 9.81
C MET A 1 20.17 -8.49 9.59
N PHE A 2 20.15 -8.13 9.26
CA PHE A 2 19.93 -8.41 8.86
C PHE A 2 19.79 -8.38 8.33
N GLY A 3 19.76 -8.22 7.96
CA GLY A 3 19.74 -8.27 7.40
C GLY A 3 19.62 -7.99 6.81
N CYS A 4 19.79 -7.86 6.49
CA CYS A 4 19.63 -7.70 5.90
C CYS A 4 19.52 -7.35 5.39
N ALA A 5 19.62 -7.29 5.34
CA ALA A 5 19.51 -7.10 4.90
C ALA A 5 19.39 -6.81 4.37
N GLN A 6 19.53 -6.76 4.19
CA GLN A 6 19.33 -6.64 3.76
C GLN A 6 19.00 -6.29 3.16
N HIS A 7 19.30 -6.18 2.81
CA HIS A 7 18.98 -5.91 2.29
C HIS A 7 18.75 -5.20 1.71
N GLN A 8 18.89 -4.71 1.37
CA GLN A 8 18.70 -4.23 1.04
C GLN A 8 18.43 -3.50 0.39
N LYS A 9 18.50 -3.16 0.13
CA LYS A 9 18.13 -2.61 -0.42
C LYS A 9 17.95 -1.53 -0.85
N LYS A 10 18.70 -0.75 -1.24
CA LYS A 10 18.26 0.12 -1.69
C LYS A 10 17.72 1.35 -1.46
N PRO A 11 17.34 2.12 -2.19
CA PRO A 11 17.06 3.44 -1.69
C PRO A 11 15.95 3.41 -0.64
N VAL A 12 16.28 2.72 0.39
CA VAL A 12 15.37 2.48 1.50
C VAL A 12 14.96 3.80 2.14
N ALA A 13 15.90 4.75 2.19
CA ALA A 13 15.61 6.05 2.79
C ALA A 13 14.46 6.77 2.08
N ALA A 14 14.39 6.66 0.74
CA ALA A 14 13.30 7.27 0.00
C ALA A 14 11.96 6.69 0.40
N LYS A 15 11.93 5.40 0.65
CA LYS A 15 10.69 4.70 1.00
C LYS A 15 10.18 5.07 2.39
N ALA A 16 11.06 5.54 3.26
CA ALA A 16 10.68 5.88 4.62
C ALA A 16 9.70 7.05 4.69
N ASN A 17 9.60 7.83 3.61
CA ASN A 17 8.68 8.96 3.57
C ASN A 17 7.32 8.62 2.99
N LEU A 18 7.15 7.37 2.53
CA LEU A 18 5.89 6.92 1.96
C LEU A 18 5.17 6.07 3.00
N GLN A 19 3.94 6.41 3.29
CA GLN A 19 3.18 5.78 4.35
C GLN A 19 2.02 4.98 3.78
N ARG A 20 1.72 3.86 4.43
CA ARG A 20 0.61 2.98 4.04
C ARG A 20 -0.72 3.53 4.50
N VAL A 21 -1.79 3.04 3.86
CA VAL A 21 -3.14 3.32 4.29
C VAL A 21 -3.84 2.00 4.60
N HIS A 22 -4.82 2.05 5.49
CA HIS A 22 -5.57 0.86 5.90
C HIS A 22 -7.03 0.97 5.49
N PHE A 23 -7.68 -0.19 5.44
CA PHE A 23 -9.06 -0.31 4.95
C PHE A 23 -9.93 -1.03 5.96
N ASP A 24 -11.20 -0.74 5.92
CA ASP A 24 -12.19 -1.48 6.69
C ASP A 24 -12.41 -2.86 6.07
N PHE A 25 -12.98 -3.75 6.85
CA PHE A 25 -13.28 -5.10 6.40
C PHE A 25 -14.11 -5.06 5.12
N ASP A 26 -13.68 -5.83 4.14
CA ASP A 26 -14.39 -6.00 2.86
C ASP A 26 -14.61 -4.71 2.09
N ARG A 27 -13.81 -3.67 2.37
CA ARG A 27 -13.93 -2.36 1.72
C ARG A 27 -12.65 -1.99 1.00
N SER A 28 -12.80 -1.19 -0.06
CA SER A 28 -11.67 -0.68 -0.82
C SER A 28 -11.71 0.84 -0.99
N ASN A 29 -12.66 1.52 -0.33
CA ASN A 29 -12.72 2.99 -0.39
C ASN A 29 -11.67 3.58 0.53
N ILE A 30 -11.12 4.72 0.12
CA ILE A 30 -10.16 5.46 0.96
C ILE A 30 -10.93 6.08 2.12
N LYS A 31 -10.50 5.76 3.35
CA LYS A 31 -11.15 6.34 4.54
C LYS A 31 -10.65 7.77 4.74
N PRO A 32 -11.54 8.68 5.17
CA PRO A 32 -11.15 10.09 5.33
C PRO A 32 -9.91 10.31 6.19
N GLU A 33 -9.70 9.46 7.20
CA GLU A 33 -8.56 9.60 8.10
C GLU A 33 -7.22 9.37 7.40
N TYR A 34 -7.21 8.72 6.22
CA TYR A 34 -6.00 8.48 5.46
C TYR A 34 -5.79 9.47 4.32
N GLU A 35 -6.72 10.38 4.11
CA GLU A 35 -6.54 11.40 3.09
C GLU A 35 -5.30 12.27 3.33
N PRO A 36 -5.02 12.71 4.58
CA PRO A 36 -3.78 13.44 4.82
C PRO A 36 -2.52 12.62 4.54
N VAL A 37 -2.57 11.31 4.82
CA VAL A 37 -1.45 10.43 4.53
C VAL A 37 -1.16 10.42 3.03
N LEU A 38 -2.21 10.29 2.22
CA LEU A 38 -2.04 10.26 0.76
C LEU A 38 -1.59 11.61 0.22
N ARG A 39 -2.06 12.71 0.79
CA ARG A 39 -1.56 14.03 0.42
C ARG A 39 -0.06 14.16 0.70
N GLY A 40 0.38 13.62 1.84
CA GLY A 40 1.80 13.60 2.18
C GLY A 40 2.61 12.76 1.20
N ASN A 41 2.10 11.59 0.83
CA ASN A 41 2.76 10.73 -0.15
C ASN A 41 2.86 11.42 -1.52
N ALA A 42 1.79 12.09 -1.94
CA ALA A 42 1.77 12.79 -3.21
C ALA A 42 2.78 13.94 -3.21
N SER A 43 2.81 14.71 -2.13
CA SER A 43 3.75 15.81 -1.98
C SER A 43 5.18 15.33 -2.06
N TRP A 44 5.48 14.22 -1.38
CA TRP A 44 6.81 13.63 -1.41
C TRP A 44 7.18 13.20 -2.83
N MET A 45 6.26 12.55 -3.55
CA MET A 45 6.53 12.12 -4.92
C MET A 45 6.72 13.31 -5.86
N GLN A 46 6.01 14.41 -5.64
CA GLN A 46 6.16 15.61 -6.46
C GLN A 46 7.52 16.28 -6.24
N SER A 47 8.11 16.08 -5.08
CA SER A 47 9.46 16.57 -4.78
C SER A 47 10.55 15.58 -5.19
N ASN A 48 10.19 14.34 -5.43
CA ASN A 48 11.15 13.29 -5.77
C ASN A 48 10.74 12.65 -7.11
N LYS A 49 10.91 13.44 -8.17
CA LYS A 49 10.25 13.20 -9.46
C LYS A 49 10.72 11.95 -10.18
N LYS A 50 11.86 11.40 -9.81
CA LYS A 50 12.37 10.18 -10.47
C LYS A 50 11.88 8.89 -9.84
N THR A 51 11.23 8.99 -8.70
CA THR A 51 10.75 7.80 -8.00
C THR A 51 9.50 7.24 -8.68
N VAL A 52 9.53 5.95 -8.95
CA VAL A 52 8.36 5.19 -9.41
C VAL A 52 7.91 4.34 -8.24
N VAL A 53 6.61 4.31 -7.98
CA VAL A 53 6.04 3.62 -6.82
C VAL A 53 5.16 2.48 -7.27
N THR A 54 5.28 1.34 -6.60
CA THR A 54 4.32 0.25 -6.72
C THR A 54 3.42 0.30 -5.48
N ILE A 55 2.12 0.36 -5.72
CA ILE A 55 1.12 0.33 -4.66
C ILE A 55 0.66 -1.12 -4.54
N GLU A 56 0.88 -1.72 -3.37
CA GLU A 56 0.59 -3.11 -3.10
C GLU A 56 -0.69 -3.23 -2.28
N GLY A 57 -1.70 -3.91 -2.84
CA GLY A 57 -2.94 -4.15 -2.12
C GLY A 57 -2.88 -5.45 -1.35
N HIS A 58 -3.32 -5.41 -0.09
CA HIS A 58 -3.27 -6.53 0.84
C HIS A 58 -4.58 -6.68 1.58
N CYS A 59 -4.85 -7.91 2.03
CA CYS A 59 -6.07 -8.26 2.73
C CYS A 59 -5.76 -9.07 3.97
N ASP A 60 -6.73 -9.14 4.89
CA ASP A 60 -6.62 -10.07 6.01
C ASP A 60 -6.92 -11.50 5.52
N GLU A 61 -6.79 -12.46 6.42
CA GLU A 61 -6.83 -13.89 6.06
C GLU A 61 -8.22 -14.41 5.69
N ARG A 62 -9.27 -13.63 5.95
CA ARG A 62 -10.64 -14.13 5.78
C ARG A 62 -11.06 -14.10 4.31
N GLY A 63 -11.65 -15.21 3.86
CA GLY A 63 -12.11 -15.36 2.49
C GLY A 63 -11.15 -16.18 1.63
N SER A 64 -11.56 -16.43 0.39
CA SER A 64 -10.76 -17.22 -0.54
C SER A 64 -9.55 -16.45 -1.04
N VAL A 65 -8.59 -17.19 -1.61
CA VAL A 65 -7.42 -16.58 -2.24
C VAL A 65 -7.86 -15.66 -3.38
N GLU A 66 -8.72 -16.16 -4.25
CA GLU A 66 -9.17 -15.40 -5.42
C GLU A 66 -9.92 -14.12 -5.03
N TYR A 67 -10.80 -14.23 -4.04
CA TYR A 67 -11.56 -13.06 -3.59
C TYR A 67 -10.61 -11.98 -3.07
N ASN A 68 -9.60 -12.39 -2.31
CA ASN A 68 -8.68 -11.44 -1.69
C ASN A 68 -7.69 -10.86 -2.68
N ILE A 69 -7.30 -11.61 -3.72
CA ILE A 69 -6.50 -11.02 -4.80
C ILE A 69 -7.30 -9.90 -5.47
N ALA A 70 -8.59 -10.13 -5.74
CA ALA A 70 -9.43 -9.11 -6.36
C ALA A 70 -9.64 -7.92 -5.44
N LEU A 71 -9.85 -8.15 -4.14
CA LEU A 71 -10.04 -7.07 -3.17
C LEU A 71 -8.77 -6.24 -3.01
N GLY A 72 -7.61 -6.92 -2.94
CA GLY A 72 -6.33 -6.22 -2.88
C GLY A 72 -6.09 -5.36 -4.11
N ASP A 73 -6.49 -5.87 -5.28
CA ASP A 73 -6.37 -5.11 -6.51
C ASP A 73 -7.25 -3.85 -6.46
N ARG A 74 -8.49 -3.98 -5.97
CA ARG A 74 -9.37 -2.81 -5.80
C ARG A 74 -8.78 -1.79 -4.82
N ARG A 75 -8.14 -2.25 -3.75
CA ARG A 75 -7.51 -1.37 -2.77
C ARG A 75 -6.33 -0.61 -3.38
N ALA A 76 -5.50 -1.32 -4.13
CA ALA A 76 -4.37 -0.69 -4.81
C ALA A 76 -4.86 0.33 -5.84
N ASN A 77 -5.89 -0.01 -6.59
CA ASN A 77 -6.41 0.89 -7.62
C ASN A 77 -7.14 2.10 -7.04
N SER A 78 -7.87 1.94 -5.96
CA SER A 78 -8.47 3.07 -5.24
C SER A 78 -7.40 4.05 -4.78
N THR A 79 -6.32 3.52 -4.24
CA THR A 79 -5.21 4.32 -3.77
C THR A 79 -4.53 5.04 -4.92
N LYS A 80 -4.30 4.34 -6.03
CA LYS A 80 -3.71 4.95 -7.23
C LYS A 80 -4.59 6.07 -7.76
N SER A 81 -5.91 5.84 -7.83
CA SER A 81 -6.84 6.86 -8.32
C SER A 81 -6.79 8.11 -7.45
N TYR A 82 -6.73 7.93 -6.14
CA TYR A 82 -6.64 9.07 -5.23
C TYR A 82 -5.35 9.86 -5.47
N MET A 83 -4.23 9.14 -5.63
CA MET A 83 -2.93 9.76 -5.87
C MET A 83 -2.92 10.53 -7.21
N THR A 84 -3.52 9.97 -8.26
CA THR A 84 -3.58 10.66 -9.55
C THR A 84 -4.44 11.90 -9.47
N ASN A 85 -5.52 11.87 -8.69
CA ASN A 85 -6.35 13.04 -8.47
C ASN A 85 -5.60 14.14 -7.72
N LEU A 86 -4.57 13.77 -6.97
CA LEU A 86 -3.70 14.74 -6.29
C LEU A 86 -2.58 15.26 -7.20
N GLY A 87 -2.53 14.80 -8.44
CA GLY A 87 -1.57 15.32 -9.41
C GLY A 87 -0.36 14.44 -9.68
N VAL A 88 -0.30 13.24 -9.11
CA VAL A 88 0.80 12.32 -9.41
C VAL A 88 0.51 11.62 -10.73
N SER A 89 1.49 11.61 -11.63
CA SER A 89 1.32 10.99 -12.94
C SER A 89 1.06 9.49 -12.82
N MET A 90 0.10 8.98 -13.59
CA MET A 90 -0.22 7.56 -13.63
C MET A 90 0.99 6.70 -13.99
N ASP A 91 1.88 7.23 -14.81
CA ASP A 91 3.07 6.49 -15.25
C ASP A 91 4.03 6.19 -14.11
N ARG A 92 3.89 6.88 -13.00
CA ARG A 92 4.75 6.70 -11.85
C ARG A 92 4.16 5.77 -10.79
N LEU A 93 2.96 5.25 -11.04
CA LEU A 93 2.21 4.44 -10.06
C LEU A 93 1.83 3.12 -10.69
N ASN A 94 2.46 2.05 -10.23
CA ASN A 94 2.09 0.69 -10.60
C ASN A 94 1.27 0.08 -9.48
N THR A 95 0.45 -0.90 -9.80
CA THR A 95 -0.34 -1.59 -8.78
C THR A 95 -0.11 -3.09 -8.86
N ILE A 96 -0.18 -3.75 -7.71
CA ILE A 96 -0.14 -5.20 -7.62
C ILE A 96 -0.96 -5.62 -6.41
N SER A 97 -1.60 -6.77 -6.48
CA SER A 97 -2.29 -7.34 -5.34
C SER A 97 -1.58 -8.61 -4.89
N TYR A 98 -1.31 -8.69 -3.60
CA TYR A 98 -0.84 -9.93 -2.97
C TYR A 98 -1.97 -10.63 -2.23
N GLY A 99 -3.18 -10.04 -2.21
CA GLY A 99 -4.29 -10.62 -1.51
C GLY A 99 -3.96 -10.85 -0.05
N LYS A 100 -4.22 -12.06 0.44
CA LYS A 100 -3.95 -12.40 1.84
C LYS A 100 -2.61 -13.10 2.04
N GLU A 101 -1.75 -13.12 1.03
CA GLU A 101 -0.57 -13.99 1.03
C GLU A 101 0.68 -13.38 1.65
N ARG A 102 0.65 -12.08 1.99
CA ARG A 102 1.79 -11.40 2.63
C ARG A 102 1.35 -10.67 3.89
N PRO A 103 0.93 -11.41 4.92
CA PRO A 103 0.45 -10.77 6.14
C PRO A 103 1.60 -10.13 6.93
N LEU A 104 1.28 -9.02 7.59
CA LEU A 104 2.18 -8.43 8.59
C LEU A 104 1.97 -9.10 9.94
N CYS A 105 0.79 -9.64 10.17
CA CYS A 105 0.39 -10.19 11.46
C CYS A 105 -0.43 -11.44 11.19
N THR A 106 -0.17 -12.52 11.92
CA THR A 106 -0.76 -13.82 11.61
C THR A 106 -1.75 -14.33 12.65
N GLU A 107 -2.06 -13.55 13.67
CA GLU A 107 -3.04 -13.95 14.67
C GLU A 107 -4.46 -13.73 14.15
N HIS A 108 -5.41 -14.44 14.74
CA HIS A 108 -6.79 -14.45 14.26
C HIS A 108 -7.66 -13.49 15.08
N THR A 109 -7.26 -12.22 15.12
CA THR A 109 -7.96 -11.19 15.88
C THR A 109 -8.09 -9.93 15.04
N GLU A 110 -9.01 -9.06 15.38
CA GLU A 110 -9.23 -7.81 14.66
C GLU A 110 -7.99 -6.91 14.73
N SER A 111 -7.27 -6.89 15.85
CA SER A 111 -6.09 -6.06 15.97
C SER A 111 -4.98 -6.50 15.00
N CYS A 112 -4.99 -7.79 14.63
CA CYS A 112 -4.07 -8.33 13.63
C CYS A 112 -4.62 -8.15 12.23
N TRP A 113 -5.88 -8.45 12.01
CA TRP A 113 -6.52 -8.32 10.70
C TRP A 113 -6.44 -6.89 10.18
N TRP A 114 -6.61 -5.90 11.06
CA TRP A 114 -6.52 -4.50 10.67
C TRP A 114 -5.17 -4.17 10.05
N GLN A 115 -4.09 -4.72 10.62
CA GLN A 115 -2.75 -4.46 10.10
C GLN A 115 -2.58 -4.99 8.68
N ASN A 116 -3.29 -6.06 8.34
CA ASN A 116 -3.15 -6.71 7.04
C ASN A 116 -3.99 -6.03 5.95
N ARG A 117 -5.07 -5.35 6.32
CA ARG A 117 -5.94 -4.65 5.36
C ARG A 117 -5.30 -3.32 4.99
N ARG A 118 -4.46 -3.34 3.95
CA ARG A 118 -3.65 -2.15 3.69
C ARG A 118 -3.27 -2.03 2.21
N ALA A 119 -2.83 -0.83 1.85
CA ALA A 119 -2.09 -0.59 0.61
C ALA A 119 -0.73 -0.02 1.02
N ASP A 120 0.32 -0.71 0.62
CA ASP A 120 1.70 -0.30 0.88
C ASP A 120 2.24 0.44 -0.33
N PHE A 121 3.13 1.41 -0.07
CA PHE A 121 3.82 2.16 -1.11
C PHE A 121 5.27 1.72 -1.12
N VAL A 122 5.72 1.18 -2.25
CA VAL A 122 7.10 0.70 -2.40
C VAL A 122 7.76 1.52 -3.50
N GLY A 123 8.67 2.40 -3.12
CA GLY A 123 9.37 3.27 -4.05
C GLY A 123 10.60 2.63 -4.67
N ARG A 124 10.93 3.08 -5.85
CA ARG A 124 12.13 2.64 -6.58
C ARG A 124 12.87 3.79 -7.19
#